data_906b7ce91d8d6abb83486f27bf64822c
#
_entry.id   906b7ce91d8d6abb83486f27bf64822c
#
_cell.length_a   1.000
_cell.length_b   1.000
_cell.length_c   1.000
_cell.angle_alpha   90.00
_cell.angle_beta   90.00
_cell.angle_gamma   90.00
#
_symmetry.space_group_name_H-M   'P 1'
#
loop_
_entity.id
_entity.type
_entity.pdbx_description
1 polymer ?
#
loop_
_entity_poly.entity_id
_entity_poly.type
_entity_poly.pdbx_seq_one_letter_code
_entity_poly.pdbx_strand_id
1 'polypeptide(L)'
;SDVYKRQNEVPASPQFFLKPNTAVVGPNEPVTLPSWSDEVSYEAELAVVIGTICKDVPVSRVDDVVFGYTVGNDLTARDAQRTDLQWARAKGFDGACPLGPWIETELDVEPTGGLRITSRLDGETRQDGTTADMVFGVRELVAAASEMFTLLPGDVILTGTPGGVGTVQEGQRVEAEVEGIGVLATVFRR
;
A
#
# COMPACT_ATOMS: atom_id res chain seq x y z
N SER A 1 2.67 2.10 -10.29
CA SER A 1 2.06 0.79 -10.22
C SER A 1 1.95 0.18 -11.61
N ASP A 2 2.04 -1.13 -11.72
CA ASP A 2 2.06 -1.89 -12.98
C ASP A 2 0.74 -1.79 -13.78
N VAL A 3 -0.35 -1.44 -13.11
CA VAL A 3 -1.65 -1.21 -13.74
C VAL A 3 -1.58 0.00 -14.70
N TYR A 4 -0.83 1.03 -14.37
CA TYR A 4 -0.60 2.18 -15.24
C TYR A 4 0.43 1.90 -16.34
N LYS A 5 1.48 1.12 -16.05
CA LYS A 5 2.52 0.78 -17.04
C LYS A 5 2.02 0.00 -18.25
N ARG A 6 0.88 -0.72 -18.12
CA ARG A 6 0.36 -1.59 -19.20
C ARG A 6 -0.61 -0.93 -20.15
N GLN A 7 -1.25 0.20 -19.81
CA GLN A 7 -2.35 0.74 -20.60
C GLN A 7 -2.40 2.27 -20.78
N ASN A 8 -1.61 3.06 -20.02
CA ASN A 8 -1.66 4.52 -20.07
C ASN A 8 -0.26 5.14 -20.07
N GLU A 9 -0.16 6.38 -20.52
CA GLU A 9 1.03 7.21 -20.34
C GLU A 9 1.35 7.35 -18.84
N VAL A 10 2.64 7.35 -18.50
CA VAL A 10 3.09 7.59 -17.13
C VAL A 10 2.54 8.95 -16.68
N PRO A 11 1.81 9.03 -15.56
CA PRO A 11 1.24 10.29 -15.11
C PRO A 11 2.35 11.28 -14.77
N ALA A 12 2.09 12.57 -15.05
CA ALA A 12 3.06 13.64 -14.77
C ALA A 12 3.27 13.90 -13.26
N SER A 13 2.33 13.44 -12.42
CA SER A 13 2.37 13.58 -10.96
C SER A 13 1.72 12.37 -10.29
N PRO A 14 2.10 12.05 -9.03
CA PRO A 14 1.44 11.00 -8.26
C PRO A 14 -0.05 11.28 -8.10
N GLN A 15 -0.86 10.21 -8.18
CA GLN A 15 -2.29 10.27 -7.91
C GLN A 15 -2.56 9.65 -6.53
N PHE A 16 -3.34 10.35 -5.72
CA PHE A 16 -3.67 9.94 -4.36
C PHE A 16 -5.17 9.70 -4.20
N PHE A 17 -5.50 8.76 -3.33
CA PHE A 17 -6.82 8.57 -2.74
C PHE A 17 -6.64 8.38 -1.24
N LEU A 18 -7.70 8.53 -0.47
CA LEU A 18 -7.67 8.39 0.97
C LEU A 18 -8.36 7.09 1.38
N LYS A 19 -7.79 6.44 2.40
CA LYS A 19 -8.43 5.36 3.15
C LYS A 19 -8.78 5.90 4.54
N PRO A 20 -10.00 5.68 5.06
CA PRO A 20 -10.34 6.08 6.42
C PRO A 20 -9.53 5.25 7.43
N ASN A 21 -9.32 5.79 8.62
CA ASN A 21 -8.61 5.08 9.69
C ASN A 21 -9.31 3.77 10.12
N THR A 22 -10.64 3.67 9.96
CA THR A 22 -11.40 2.42 10.18
C THR A 22 -11.09 1.32 9.17
N ALA A 23 -10.41 1.63 8.06
CA ALA A 23 -9.92 0.63 7.12
C ALA A 23 -8.69 -0.14 7.65
N VAL A 24 -7.97 0.39 8.64
CA VAL A 24 -6.75 -0.22 9.16
C VAL A 24 -7.07 -1.41 10.04
N VAL A 25 -6.35 -2.52 9.80
CA VAL A 25 -6.34 -3.72 10.65
C VAL A 25 -4.91 -4.21 10.83
N GLY A 26 -4.65 -4.85 11.97
CA GLY A 26 -3.33 -5.37 12.32
C GLY A 26 -3.00 -6.72 11.68
N PRO A 27 -1.79 -7.24 11.95
CA PRO A 27 -1.37 -8.55 11.45
C PRO A 27 -2.26 -9.68 11.98
N ASN A 28 -2.60 -10.61 11.09
CA ASN A 28 -3.46 -11.78 11.37
C ASN A 28 -4.90 -11.45 11.81
N GLU A 29 -5.32 -10.19 11.80
CA GLU A 29 -6.74 -9.87 11.97
C GLU A 29 -7.50 -10.29 10.70
N PRO A 30 -8.65 -10.96 10.84
CA PRO A 30 -9.42 -11.36 9.68
C PRO A 30 -10.15 -10.17 9.06
N VAL A 31 -10.05 -10.05 7.73
CA VAL A 31 -10.80 -9.04 6.97
C VAL A 31 -12.12 -9.63 6.51
N THR A 32 -13.22 -8.95 6.82
CA THR A 32 -14.53 -9.31 6.30
C THR A 32 -14.70 -8.74 4.89
N LEU A 33 -14.87 -9.63 3.91
CA LEU A 33 -15.14 -9.22 2.53
C LEU A 33 -16.52 -8.53 2.46
N PRO A 34 -16.62 -7.35 1.85
CA PRO A 34 -17.87 -6.61 1.77
C PRO A 34 -18.89 -7.37 0.91
N SER A 35 -20.14 -7.47 1.41
CA SER A 35 -21.21 -8.22 0.73
C SER A 35 -21.66 -7.61 -0.59
N TRP A 36 -21.28 -6.36 -0.85
CA TRP A 36 -21.59 -5.61 -2.07
C TRP A 36 -20.52 -5.69 -3.15
N SER A 37 -19.42 -6.45 -2.91
CA SER A 37 -18.33 -6.65 -3.90
C SER A 37 -18.03 -8.14 -4.06
N ASP A 38 -17.87 -8.56 -5.31
CA ASP A 38 -17.45 -9.90 -5.68
C ASP A 38 -15.99 -9.97 -6.13
N GLU A 39 -15.31 -8.83 -6.22
CA GLU A 39 -13.94 -8.73 -6.74
C GLU A 39 -13.02 -7.93 -5.82
N VAL A 40 -12.77 -8.39 -4.60
CA VAL A 40 -11.75 -7.81 -3.73
C VAL A 40 -10.38 -8.37 -4.09
N SER A 41 -9.42 -7.49 -4.39
CA SER A 41 -8.03 -7.85 -4.75
C SER A 41 -7.05 -7.39 -3.68
N TYR A 42 -5.94 -8.14 -3.54
CA TYR A 42 -4.78 -7.75 -2.74
C TYR A 42 -3.80 -6.90 -3.54
N GLU A 43 -3.07 -6.03 -2.85
CA GLU A 43 -1.97 -5.21 -3.37
C GLU A 43 -0.89 -5.11 -2.30
N ALA A 44 0.21 -5.87 -2.43
CA ALA A 44 1.35 -5.78 -1.52
C ALA A 44 2.14 -4.49 -1.79
N GLU A 45 2.37 -3.70 -0.74
CA GLU A 45 3.00 -2.38 -0.85
C GLU A 45 3.99 -2.14 0.29
N LEU A 46 5.04 -1.36 0.00
CA LEU A 46 5.76 -0.65 1.04
C LEU A 46 4.86 0.47 1.58
N ALA A 47 4.82 0.63 2.88
CA ALA A 47 4.08 1.69 3.56
C ALA A 47 5.02 2.58 4.37
N VAL A 48 4.91 3.89 4.20
CA VAL A 48 5.68 4.90 4.93
C VAL A 48 4.85 5.41 6.10
N VAL A 49 5.43 5.43 7.31
CA VAL A 49 4.80 5.98 8.51
C VAL A 49 5.40 7.33 8.84
N ILE A 50 4.57 8.36 8.95
CA ILE A 50 4.99 9.72 9.29
C ILE A 50 5.25 9.83 10.80
N GLY A 51 6.36 10.47 11.16
CA GLY A 51 6.78 10.66 12.56
C GLY A 51 6.60 12.07 13.10
N THR A 52 6.54 13.05 12.22
CA THR A 52 6.51 14.47 12.61
C THR A 52 5.49 15.22 11.79
N ILE A 53 4.73 16.14 12.43
CA ILE A 53 3.82 17.03 11.70
C ILE A 53 4.60 17.79 10.63
N CYS A 54 4.13 17.74 9.40
CA CYS A 54 4.85 18.36 8.28
C CYS A 54 3.92 18.82 7.15
N LYS A 55 4.42 19.76 6.37
CA LYS A 55 3.78 20.36 5.20
C LYS A 55 4.85 20.90 4.26
N ASP A 56 4.64 20.76 2.94
CA ASP A 56 5.55 21.27 1.90
C ASP A 56 7.01 20.80 2.09
N VAL A 57 7.20 19.50 2.36
CA VAL A 57 8.51 18.91 2.65
C VAL A 57 9.29 18.70 1.34
N PRO A 58 10.46 19.31 1.17
CA PRO A 58 11.29 19.02 -0.01
C PRO A 58 11.82 17.59 0.03
N VAL A 59 11.97 16.96 -1.13
CA VAL A 59 12.45 15.56 -1.28
C VAL A 59 13.71 15.27 -0.45
N SER A 60 14.66 16.23 -0.39
CA SER A 60 15.91 16.10 0.36
C SER A 60 15.76 16.08 1.89
N ARG A 61 14.57 16.38 2.42
CA ARG A 61 14.28 16.42 3.85
C ARG A 61 13.20 15.44 4.28
N VAL A 62 12.79 14.54 3.43
CA VAL A 62 11.74 13.54 3.74
C VAL A 62 12.16 12.66 4.93
N ASP A 63 13.44 12.29 5.02
CA ASP A 63 13.95 11.44 6.12
C ASP A 63 13.82 12.12 7.50
N ASP A 64 13.70 13.46 7.56
CA ASP A 64 13.52 14.19 8.82
C ASP A 64 12.10 14.02 9.41
N VAL A 65 11.13 13.58 8.60
CA VAL A 65 9.71 13.51 8.98
C VAL A 65 9.14 12.09 8.98
N VAL A 66 9.87 11.12 8.43
CA VAL A 66 9.48 9.71 8.43
C VAL A 66 9.84 9.08 9.78
N PHE A 67 8.93 8.30 10.35
CA PHE A 67 9.17 7.49 11.56
C PHE A 67 9.78 6.14 11.19
N GLY A 68 9.31 5.54 10.09
CA GLY A 68 9.75 4.23 9.64
C GLY A 68 8.84 3.67 8.55
N TYR A 69 8.99 2.39 8.31
CA TYR A 69 8.37 1.69 7.18
C TYR A 69 7.70 0.40 7.66
N THR A 70 6.61 0.03 6.99
CA THR A 70 5.91 -1.23 7.26
C THR A 70 5.40 -1.84 5.97
N VAL A 71 4.85 -3.04 6.04
CA VAL A 71 4.14 -3.66 4.89
C VAL A 71 2.69 -3.25 4.92
N GLY A 72 2.14 -2.89 3.77
CA GLY A 72 0.73 -2.65 3.57
C GLY A 72 0.10 -3.64 2.58
N ASN A 73 -1.19 -3.86 2.71
CA ASN A 73 -2.00 -4.55 1.72
C ASN A 73 -3.18 -3.65 1.34
N ASP A 74 -3.09 -2.97 0.19
CA ASP A 74 -4.13 -2.05 -0.30
C ASP A 74 -5.29 -2.83 -0.92
N LEU A 75 -6.15 -3.42 -0.07
CA LEU A 75 -7.30 -4.17 -0.53
C LEU A 75 -8.25 -3.29 -1.34
N THR A 76 -8.64 -3.80 -2.50
CA THR A 76 -9.38 -3.03 -3.50
C THR A 76 -10.59 -3.81 -4.03
N ALA A 77 -11.80 -3.26 -3.87
CA ALA A 77 -12.99 -3.77 -4.54
C ALA A 77 -12.99 -3.30 -6.00
N ARG A 78 -12.56 -4.16 -6.93
CA ARG A 78 -12.31 -3.81 -8.34
C ARG A 78 -13.57 -3.47 -9.11
N ASP A 79 -14.68 -4.12 -8.82
CA ASP A 79 -15.99 -3.81 -9.38
C ASP A 79 -16.43 -2.38 -9.01
N ALA A 80 -16.29 -1.98 -7.74
CA ALA A 80 -16.54 -0.61 -7.33
C ALA A 80 -15.52 0.38 -7.93
N GLN A 81 -14.24 -0.01 -8.01
CA GLN A 81 -13.20 0.84 -8.61
C GLN A 81 -13.50 1.19 -10.09
N ARG A 82 -14.11 0.27 -10.83
CA ARG A 82 -14.47 0.50 -12.24
C ARG A 82 -15.73 1.32 -12.42
N THR A 83 -16.65 1.29 -11.46
CA THR A 83 -17.97 1.90 -11.60
C THR A 83 -18.10 3.25 -10.91
N ASP A 84 -17.36 3.45 -9.81
CA ASP A 84 -17.44 4.68 -9.03
C ASP A 84 -16.52 5.77 -9.61
N LEU A 85 -16.99 7.01 -9.63
CA LEU A 85 -16.16 8.16 -10.02
C LEU A 85 -15.04 8.46 -9.01
N GLN A 86 -15.25 8.11 -7.74
CA GLN A 86 -14.31 8.27 -6.65
C GLN A 86 -14.04 6.90 -5.99
N TRP A 87 -12.79 6.62 -5.66
CA TRP A 87 -12.39 5.30 -5.15
C TRP A 87 -12.62 5.12 -3.63
N ALA A 88 -13.34 6.02 -2.99
CA ALA A 88 -13.57 5.95 -1.54
C ALA A 88 -14.15 4.60 -1.08
N ARG A 89 -15.20 4.12 -1.75
CA ARG A 89 -15.82 2.82 -1.45
C ARG A 89 -14.91 1.65 -1.86
N ALA A 90 -14.28 1.76 -3.02
CA ALA A 90 -13.42 0.70 -3.56
C ALA A 90 -12.17 0.44 -2.69
N LYS A 91 -11.64 1.47 -2.05
CA LYS A 91 -10.36 1.46 -1.32
C LYS A 91 -10.52 1.64 0.20
N GLY A 92 -11.69 2.09 0.68
CA GLY A 92 -11.89 2.54 2.06
C GLY A 92 -12.90 1.74 2.88
N PHE A 93 -13.31 0.54 2.46
CA PHE A 93 -14.17 -0.31 3.28
C PHE A 93 -13.44 -0.80 4.55
N ASP A 94 -14.17 -1.16 5.59
CA ASP A 94 -13.61 -1.61 6.86
C ASP A 94 -12.65 -2.78 6.66
N GLY A 95 -11.44 -2.66 7.18
CA GLY A 95 -10.38 -3.66 7.02
C GLY A 95 -9.66 -3.63 5.67
N ALA A 96 -9.92 -2.65 4.79
CA ALA A 96 -9.29 -2.55 3.47
C ALA A 96 -7.80 -2.16 3.51
N CYS A 97 -7.21 -1.95 4.69
CA CYS A 97 -5.81 -1.54 4.85
C CYS A 97 -5.10 -2.35 5.95
N PRO A 98 -4.85 -3.64 5.75
CA PRO A 98 -3.95 -4.38 6.63
C PRO A 98 -2.56 -3.74 6.64
N LEU A 99 -1.97 -3.54 7.84
CA LEU A 99 -0.64 -2.97 8.07
C LEU A 99 0.15 -3.81 9.08
N GLY A 100 1.46 -3.92 8.88
CA GLY A 100 2.37 -4.64 9.77
C GLY A 100 3.48 -5.38 9.03
N PRO A 101 4.16 -6.36 9.62
CA PRO A 101 3.96 -6.91 10.97
C PRO A 101 4.43 -5.97 12.10
N TRP A 102 5.38 -5.08 11.81
CA TRP A 102 5.90 -4.02 12.70
C TRP A 102 6.33 -2.81 11.86
N ILE A 103 6.75 -1.75 12.49
CA ILE A 103 7.38 -0.60 11.83
C ILE A 103 8.90 -0.74 11.98
N GLU A 104 9.61 -0.81 10.85
CA GLU A 104 11.07 -0.83 10.81
C GLU A 104 11.60 0.60 10.68
N THR A 105 12.43 1.03 11.61
CA THR A 105 12.92 2.41 11.70
C THR A 105 14.32 2.64 11.14
N GLU A 106 15.07 1.57 10.89
CA GLU A 106 16.45 1.62 10.40
C GLU A 106 16.59 1.13 8.94
N LEU A 107 15.46 1.02 8.21
CA LEU A 107 15.45 0.53 6.85
C LEU A 107 16.07 1.53 5.88
N ASP A 108 17.08 1.10 5.12
CA ASP A 108 17.45 1.82 3.88
C ASP A 108 16.35 1.58 2.84
N VAL A 109 15.55 2.58 2.58
CA VAL A 109 14.36 2.48 1.73
C VAL A 109 14.67 2.58 0.24
N GLU A 110 15.84 3.05 -0.12
CA GLU A 110 16.29 3.20 -1.52
C GLU A 110 17.69 2.57 -1.74
N PRO A 111 17.89 1.29 -1.36
CA PRO A 111 19.15 0.62 -1.62
C PRO A 111 19.37 0.41 -3.12
N THR A 112 20.62 0.19 -3.52
CA THR A 112 20.92 -0.14 -4.91
C THR A 112 20.16 -1.40 -5.34
N GLY A 113 19.29 -1.29 -6.35
CA GLY A 113 18.42 -2.37 -6.84
C GLY A 113 17.03 -2.40 -6.21
N GLY A 114 16.76 -1.52 -5.24
CA GLY A 114 15.48 -1.42 -4.55
C GLY A 114 15.25 -2.54 -3.53
N LEU A 115 14.12 -2.46 -2.82
CA LEU A 115 13.63 -3.50 -1.90
C LEU A 115 12.67 -4.44 -2.66
N ARG A 116 12.83 -5.74 -2.48
CA ARG A 116 11.90 -6.72 -3.05
C ARG A 116 10.55 -6.64 -2.36
N ILE A 117 9.46 -6.66 -3.16
CA ILE A 117 8.08 -6.71 -2.70
C ILE A 117 7.41 -7.93 -3.30
N THR A 118 6.88 -8.80 -2.46
CA THR A 118 6.20 -10.03 -2.91
C THR A 118 4.83 -10.19 -2.27
N SER A 119 3.95 -10.93 -2.95
CA SER A 119 2.77 -11.50 -2.32
C SER A 119 2.59 -12.97 -2.66
N ARG A 120 2.04 -13.71 -1.70
CA ARG A 120 1.62 -15.11 -1.88
C ARG A 120 0.14 -15.23 -1.54
N LEU A 121 -0.60 -15.94 -2.37
CA LEU A 121 -1.99 -16.35 -2.11
C LEU A 121 -1.99 -17.86 -1.84
N ASP A 122 -2.37 -18.27 -0.63
CA ASP A 122 -2.35 -19.66 -0.17
C ASP A 122 -1.00 -20.35 -0.43
N GLY A 123 0.11 -19.63 -0.22
CA GLY A 123 1.48 -20.09 -0.42
C GLY A 123 2.01 -19.98 -1.85
N GLU A 124 1.18 -19.68 -2.85
CA GLU A 124 1.60 -19.48 -4.24
C GLU A 124 1.98 -18.02 -4.49
N THR A 125 3.20 -17.80 -5.00
CA THR A 125 3.68 -16.45 -5.34
C THR A 125 2.84 -15.85 -6.47
N ARG A 126 2.34 -14.63 -6.24
CA ARG A 126 1.51 -13.86 -7.18
C ARG A 126 2.16 -12.57 -7.62
N GLN A 127 2.72 -11.84 -6.68
CA GLN A 127 3.48 -10.62 -6.97
C GLN A 127 4.94 -10.86 -6.64
N ASP A 128 5.83 -10.37 -7.49
CA ASP A 128 7.27 -10.37 -7.29
C ASP A 128 7.85 -9.17 -8.06
N GLY A 129 8.24 -8.15 -7.33
CA GLY A 129 8.72 -6.89 -7.88
C GLY A 129 9.68 -6.20 -6.93
N THR A 130 10.07 -4.98 -7.27
CA THR A 130 11.02 -4.18 -6.48
C THR A 130 10.60 -2.72 -6.42
N THR A 131 10.99 -2.01 -5.35
CA THR A 131 10.80 -0.56 -5.26
C THR A 131 11.58 0.21 -6.34
N ALA A 132 12.62 -0.37 -6.93
CA ALA A 132 13.33 0.21 -8.07
C ALA A 132 12.46 0.38 -9.32
N ASP A 133 11.34 -0.37 -9.44
CA ASP A 133 10.39 -0.27 -10.54
C ASP A 133 9.30 0.80 -10.31
N MET A 134 9.32 1.51 -9.20
CA MET A 134 8.35 2.56 -8.89
C MET A 134 8.47 3.70 -9.90
N VAL A 135 7.32 4.26 -10.31
CA VAL A 135 7.27 5.43 -11.21
C VAL A 135 7.78 6.68 -10.50
N PHE A 136 7.40 6.85 -9.25
CA PHE A 136 7.88 7.88 -8.33
C PHE A 136 8.54 7.21 -7.15
N GLY A 137 9.72 7.65 -6.77
CA GLY A 137 10.45 7.14 -5.61
C GLY A 137 9.71 7.41 -4.29
N VAL A 138 10.09 6.70 -3.24
CA VAL A 138 9.45 6.81 -1.93
C VAL A 138 9.49 8.26 -1.41
N ARG A 139 10.64 8.92 -1.51
CA ARG A 139 10.80 10.32 -1.08
C ARG A 139 9.96 11.28 -1.91
N GLU A 140 9.85 11.05 -3.21
CA GLU A 140 8.99 11.86 -4.09
C GLU A 140 7.51 11.74 -3.72
N LEU A 141 7.04 10.54 -3.35
CA LEU A 141 5.66 10.32 -2.93
C LEU A 141 5.34 11.05 -1.61
N VAL A 142 6.25 10.98 -0.62
CA VAL A 142 6.06 11.69 0.66
C VAL A 142 6.08 13.20 0.45
N ALA A 143 7.01 13.72 -0.34
CA ALA A 143 7.07 15.14 -0.68
C ALA A 143 5.77 15.59 -1.35
N ALA A 144 5.30 14.89 -2.39
CA ALA A 144 4.06 15.20 -3.10
C ALA A 144 2.83 15.11 -2.19
N ALA A 145 2.74 14.11 -1.30
CA ALA A 145 1.67 14.03 -0.31
C ALA A 145 1.69 15.24 0.63
N SER A 146 2.87 15.66 1.08
CA SER A 146 3.03 16.82 1.97
C SER A 146 2.67 18.16 1.31
N GLU A 147 2.76 18.27 -0.03
CA GLU A 147 2.29 19.43 -0.77
C GLU A 147 0.75 19.54 -0.76
N MET A 148 0.05 18.42 -0.76
CA MET A 148 -1.42 18.40 -0.77
C MET A 148 -2.02 18.43 0.63
N PHE A 149 -1.43 17.71 1.57
CA PHE A 149 -1.96 17.51 2.92
C PHE A 149 -0.96 17.98 3.97
N THR A 150 -1.44 18.48 5.11
CA THR A 150 -0.63 18.48 6.33
C THR A 150 -0.61 17.07 6.85
N LEU A 151 0.57 16.46 6.88
CA LEU A 151 0.77 15.10 7.40
C LEU A 151 0.99 15.15 8.90
N LEU A 152 0.42 14.20 9.62
CA LEU A 152 0.48 14.08 11.07
C LEU A 152 1.26 12.82 11.48
N PRO A 153 1.86 12.80 12.68
CA PRO A 153 2.45 11.57 13.22
C PRO A 153 1.43 10.43 13.23
N GLY A 154 1.82 9.28 12.65
CA GLY A 154 0.96 8.12 12.49
C GLY A 154 0.19 8.07 11.17
N ASP A 155 0.22 9.11 10.34
CA ASP A 155 -0.27 9.00 8.97
C ASP A 155 0.57 7.98 8.19
N VAL A 156 -0.10 7.21 7.33
CA VAL A 156 0.54 6.16 6.52
C VAL A 156 0.34 6.44 5.03
N ILE A 157 1.42 6.34 4.26
CA ILE A 157 1.40 6.47 2.81
C ILE A 157 1.71 5.09 2.21
N LEU A 158 0.74 4.49 1.53
CA LEU A 158 0.94 3.31 0.69
C LEU A 158 1.54 3.75 -0.65
N THR A 159 2.62 3.07 -1.08
CA THR A 159 3.48 3.58 -2.16
C THR A 159 3.19 2.98 -3.53
N GLY A 160 2.20 2.11 -3.62
CA GLY A 160 1.84 1.41 -4.84
C GLY A 160 2.41 0.00 -4.92
N THR A 161 1.77 -0.82 -5.72
CA THR A 161 1.98 -2.27 -5.78
C THR A 161 2.62 -2.70 -7.11
N PRO A 162 3.45 -3.76 -7.12
CA PRO A 162 3.93 -4.38 -8.36
C PRO A 162 2.81 -5.15 -9.10
N GLY A 163 3.10 -5.64 -10.29
CA GLY A 163 2.20 -6.51 -11.06
C GLY A 163 1.90 -7.83 -10.36
N GLY A 164 0.80 -8.50 -10.77
CA GLY A 164 0.40 -9.81 -10.22
C GLY A 164 -0.72 -9.73 -9.18
N VAL A 165 -1.42 -8.59 -9.07
CA VAL A 165 -2.63 -8.46 -8.25
C VAL A 165 -3.69 -9.49 -8.66
N GLY A 166 -4.48 -9.96 -7.71
CA GLY A 166 -5.53 -10.96 -7.95
C GLY A 166 -6.63 -10.88 -6.91
N THR A 167 -7.77 -11.49 -7.20
CA THR A 167 -8.91 -11.55 -6.30
C THR A 167 -8.71 -12.57 -5.18
N VAL A 168 -9.33 -12.31 -4.05
CA VAL A 168 -9.37 -13.20 -2.89
C VAL A 168 -10.78 -13.75 -2.67
N GLN A 169 -10.86 -14.91 -2.05
CA GLN A 169 -12.10 -15.59 -1.65
C GLN A 169 -12.11 -15.80 -0.13
N GLU A 170 -13.30 -16.08 0.41
CA GLU A 170 -13.43 -16.51 1.80
C GLU A 170 -12.53 -17.70 2.12
N GLY A 171 -11.87 -17.67 3.27
CA GLY A 171 -10.98 -18.70 3.78
C GLY A 171 -9.55 -18.62 3.22
N GLN A 172 -9.30 -17.84 2.18
CA GLN A 172 -7.94 -17.69 1.64
C GLN A 172 -7.05 -16.81 2.53
N ARG A 173 -5.74 -16.99 2.35
CA ARG A 173 -4.68 -16.24 3.06
C ARG A 173 -3.77 -15.55 2.04
N VAL A 174 -3.59 -14.26 2.21
CA VAL A 174 -2.56 -13.48 1.51
C VAL A 174 -1.42 -13.18 2.47
N GLU A 175 -0.20 -13.35 2.01
CA GLU A 175 1.02 -12.92 2.67
C GLU A 175 1.69 -11.87 1.79
N ALA A 176 1.72 -10.63 2.25
CA ALA A 176 2.48 -9.54 1.65
C ALA A 176 3.82 -9.40 2.37
N GLU A 177 4.90 -9.24 1.63
CA GLU A 177 6.26 -9.16 2.20
C GLU A 177 7.05 -8.05 1.54
N VAL A 178 7.76 -7.28 2.35
CA VAL A 178 8.77 -6.31 1.91
C VAL A 178 10.10 -6.71 2.53
N GLU A 179 11.13 -6.77 1.70
CA GLU A 179 12.50 -7.06 2.11
C GLU A 179 12.95 -6.12 3.24
N GLY A 180 13.57 -6.68 4.29
CA GLY A 180 14.02 -5.94 5.46
C GLY A 180 12.95 -5.64 6.51
N ILE A 181 11.64 -5.87 6.18
CA ILE A 181 10.56 -5.65 7.16
C ILE A 181 9.96 -6.99 7.62
N GLY A 182 9.49 -7.82 6.69
CA GLY A 182 8.90 -9.12 7.03
C GLY A 182 7.57 -9.37 6.33
N VAL A 183 6.76 -10.27 6.90
CA VAL A 183 5.52 -10.78 6.29
C VAL A 183 4.29 -10.30 7.04
N LEU A 184 3.41 -9.61 6.33
CA LEU A 184 2.06 -9.27 6.76
C LEU A 184 1.08 -10.31 6.23
N ALA A 185 0.44 -11.04 7.12
CA ALA A 185 -0.55 -12.04 6.75
C ALA A 185 -1.98 -11.52 6.97
N THR A 186 -2.84 -11.74 5.98
CA THR A 186 -4.26 -11.38 5.99
C THR A 186 -5.10 -12.60 5.66
N VAL A 187 -6.13 -12.89 6.46
CA VAL A 187 -7.11 -13.96 6.23
C VAL A 187 -8.46 -13.33 5.94
N PHE A 188 -9.21 -13.90 5.01
CA PHE A 188 -10.49 -13.35 4.54
C PHE A 188 -11.67 -14.19 5.01
N ARG A 189 -12.77 -13.50 5.37
CA ARG A 189 -14.07 -14.11 5.74
C ARG A 189 -15.23 -13.33 5.12
N ARG A 190 -16.38 -13.95 5.02
CA ARG A 190 -17.68 -13.33 4.69
C ARG A 190 -18.63 -13.34 5.88
#